data_418217b0d483b6ada04c0912d3eb52ea
#
_entry.id   418217b0d483b6ada04c0912d3eb52ea
#
_cell.length_a   1.000
_cell.length_b   1.000
_cell.length_c   1.000
_cell.angle_alpha   90.00
_cell.angle_beta   90.00
_cell.angle_gamma   90.00
#
_symmetry.space_group_name_H-M   'P 1'
#
loop_
_entity.id
_entity.type
_entity.pdbx_description
1 polymer ?
#
loop_
_entity_poly.entity_id
_entity_poly.type
_entity_poly.pdbx_seq_one_letter_code
_entity_poly.pdbx_strand_id
1 'polypeptide(L)'
;IASQHPETFSVSIGLSPSLNTDEQYISLSQDGWNLQWGNNFGGNGQTGTGRLTSYYKSQCPLHFFKDKPSSTFQTVRYYIDCGDDEERLYAGNGELHSLLRDKNIKHEYRVRNGAHTDSYWRESMKEALPFIERSFKGENYPQETLKKFTEELHATNKNIKVGNSNIELWLPDDYNSELTYKVLYYSKGEGNVDLTTKKVAVALDSLMQIKRMIIAGFNVKEMILNETNFSAITDAVEKTVHTESNADFRLGLTYGSEADYLYNQSTGNAPAINFFFAEDADIINLSAENRAKIYYLDITDEGSNYNSIFTLFNGLRGAEAPVQYRVRNGLDSEQSAQTGIYSMSYYIGEQLIKK
;
A
#
# COMPACT_ATOMS: atom_id res chain seq x y z
N ILE A 1 13.71 19.83 -14.83
CA ILE A 1 14.60 21.02 -14.75
C ILE A 1 15.63 20.84 -13.64
N ALA A 2 15.23 20.73 -12.35
CA ALA A 2 16.19 20.65 -11.23
C ALA A 2 17.24 19.54 -11.40
N SER A 3 16.83 18.35 -11.83
CA SER A 3 17.72 17.22 -12.08
C SER A 3 18.66 17.42 -13.26
N GLN A 4 18.31 18.32 -14.18
CA GLN A 4 19.15 18.67 -15.35
C GLN A 4 20.11 19.82 -15.04
N HIS A 5 19.80 20.61 -13.99
CA HIS A 5 20.56 21.78 -13.56
C HIS A 5 20.84 21.75 -12.04
N PRO A 6 21.52 20.68 -11.57
CA PRO A 6 21.79 20.50 -10.14
C PRO A 6 22.71 21.59 -9.55
N GLU A 7 23.45 22.27 -10.40
CA GLU A 7 24.27 23.44 -10.03
C GLU A 7 23.43 24.67 -9.67
N THR A 8 22.17 24.71 -10.12
CA THR A 8 21.28 25.86 -9.92
C THR A 8 20.19 25.56 -8.87
N PHE A 9 19.72 24.33 -8.85
CA PHE A 9 18.60 23.92 -8.00
C PHE A 9 19.07 22.90 -6.96
N SER A 10 18.81 23.18 -5.69
CA SER A 10 19.12 22.26 -4.58
C SER A 10 17.90 21.48 -4.09
N VAL A 11 16.68 21.84 -4.53
CA VAL A 11 15.43 21.22 -4.12
C VAL A 11 14.50 21.08 -5.32
N SER A 12 13.81 19.94 -5.41
CA SER A 12 12.78 19.67 -6.39
C SER A 12 11.53 19.13 -5.69
N ILE A 13 10.40 19.78 -5.91
CA ILE A 13 9.09 19.37 -5.39
C ILE A 13 8.20 19.00 -6.57
N GLY A 14 7.69 17.79 -6.57
CA GLY A 14 6.67 17.33 -7.49
C GLY A 14 5.37 17.04 -6.74
N LEU A 15 4.36 17.89 -6.89
CA LEU A 15 2.99 17.63 -6.41
C LEU A 15 2.17 17.15 -7.60
N SER A 16 1.78 15.89 -7.57
CA SER A 16 1.14 15.22 -8.71
C SER A 16 1.88 15.42 -10.03
N PRO A 17 3.19 15.14 -10.11
CA PRO A 17 3.94 15.36 -11.34
C PRO A 17 3.30 14.63 -12.51
N SER A 18 3.14 15.33 -13.63
CA SER A 18 2.57 14.78 -14.86
C SER A 18 3.57 13.82 -15.54
N LEU A 19 3.82 12.70 -14.89
CA LEU A 19 4.75 11.67 -15.33
C LEU A 19 3.97 10.41 -15.71
N ASN A 20 4.09 10.02 -16.98
CA ASN A 20 3.52 8.78 -17.48
C ASN A 20 4.62 7.75 -17.77
N THR A 21 4.29 6.48 -17.72
CA THR A 21 5.17 5.41 -18.19
C THR A 21 5.26 5.40 -19.72
N ASP A 22 6.24 4.70 -20.27
CA ASP A 22 6.37 4.56 -21.73
C ASP A 22 5.11 3.92 -22.33
N GLU A 23 4.56 2.88 -21.70
CA GLU A 23 3.33 2.21 -22.13
C GLU A 23 2.14 3.16 -22.15
N GLN A 24 2.03 4.03 -21.15
CA GLN A 24 0.99 5.04 -21.09
C GLN A 24 1.13 6.05 -22.24
N TYR A 25 2.33 6.53 -22.57
CA TYR A 25 2.55 7.41 -23.72
C TYR A 25 2.24 6.70 -25.05
N ILE A 26 2.67 5.45 -25.21
CA ILE A 26 2.40 4.64 -26.41
C ILE A 26 0.90 4.44 -26.62
N SER A 27 0.15 4.19 -25.57
CA SER A 27 -1.29 3.85 -25.59
C SER A 27 -2.23 5.06 -25.58
N LEU A 28 -1.74 6.29 -25.43
CA LEU A 28 -2.58 7.49 -25.49
C LEU A 28 -3.39 7.55 -26.78
N SER A 29 -4.64 8.04 -26.69
CA SER A 29 -5.38 8.40 -27.90
C SER A 29 -4.63 9.45 -28.72
N GLN A 30 -4.86 9.50 -30.03
CA GLN A 30 -4.15 10.47 -30.89
C GLN A 30 -4.50 11.90 -30.49
N ASP A 31 -5.75 12.15 -30.12
CA ASP A 31 -6.18 13.49 -29.69
C ASP A 31 -5.54 13.86 -28.35
N GLY A 32 -5.47 12.92 -27.40
CA GLY A 32 -4.79 13.13 -26.12
C GLY A 32 -3.31 13.44 -26.30
N TRP A 33 -2.62 12.68 -27.18
CA TRP A 33 -1.23 12.95 -27.51
C TRP A 33 -1.05 14.33 -28.14
N ASN A 34 -1.81 14.65 -29.16
CA ASN A 34 -1.70 15.94 -29.89
C ASN A 34 -1.99 17.13 -28.97
N LEU A 35 -2.97 16.99 -28.06
CA LEU A 35 -3.35 18.05 -27.15
C LEU A 35 -2.31 18.32 -26.05
N GLN A 36 -1.77 17.27 -25.45
CA GLN A 36 -0.97 17.37 -24.24
C GLN A 36 0.55 17.29 -24.49
N TRP A 37 0.98 16.41 -25.39
CA TRP A 37 2.39 15.99 -25.45
C TRP A 37 3.05 16.17 -26.81
N GLY A 38 2.28 16.10 -27.90
CA GLY A 38 2.84 16.07 -29.25
C GLY A 38 3.77 17.25 -29.54
N ASN A 39 3.36 18.45 -29.21
CA ASN A 39 4.19 19.66 -29.40
C ASN A 39 5.48 19.66 -28.53
N ASN A 40 5.43 18.96 -27.38
CA ASN A 40 6.56 18.95 -26.47
C ASN A 40 7.57 17.82 -26.78
N PHE A 41 7.11 16.70 -27.35
CA PHE A 41 7.93 15.48 -27.40
C PHE A 41 8.13 14.86 -28.80
N GLY A 42 8.01 15.60 -29.84
CA GLY A 42 8.39 15.10 -31.15
C GLY A 42 7.37 15.30 -32.25
N GLY A 43 6.34 16.06 -31.97
CA GLY A 43 5.36 16.50 -32.96
C GLY A 43 4.01 15.80 -32.87
N ASN A 44 3.00 16.53 -33.30
CA ASN A 44 1.65 16.01 -33.48
C ASN A 44 1.64 14.93 -34.55
N GLY A 45 0.75 13.94 -34.41
CA GLY A 45 0.63 12.84 -35.36
C GLY A 45 1.53 11.63 -35.07
N GLN A 46 2.48 11.71 -34.12
CA GLN A 46 3.25 10.55 -33.68
C GLN A 46 2.34 9.52 -33.01
N THR A 47 2.58 8.23 -33.34
CA THR A 47 1.80 7.08 -32.84
C THR A 47 2.68 6.01 -32.23
N GLY A 48 2.15 5.25 -31.28
CA GLY A 48 2.81 4.09 -30.71
C GLY A 48 4.23 4.40 -30.21
N THR A 49 5.18 3.51 -30.52
CA THR A 49 6.59 3.66 -30.11
C THR A 49 7.30 4.86 -30.77
N GLY A 50 6.75 5.41 -31.87
CA GLY A 50 7.26 6.64 -32.47
C GLY A 50 7.18 7.87 -31.58
N ARG A 51 6.38 7.82 -30.50
CA ARG A 51 6.29 8.86 -29.46
C ARG A 51 7.51 8.90 -28.53
N LEU A 52 8.23 7.77 -28.42
CA LEU A 52 9.40 7.64 -27.56
C LEU A 52 10.68 8.11 -28.28
N THR A 53 10.66 9.36 -28.74
CA THR A 53 11.78 9.97 -29.44
C THR A 53 13.00 10.14 -28.53
N SER A 54 14.20 10.34 -29.11
CA SER A 54 15.41 10.66 -28.34
C SER A 54 15.25 11.95 -27.52
N TYR A 55 14.49 12.91 -28.05
CA TYR A 55 14.19 14.14 -27.33
C TYR A 55 13.28 13.85 -26.13
N TYR A 56 12.17 13.10 -26.30
CA TYR A 56 11.34 12.65 -25.19
C TYR A 56 12.18 11.99 -24.10
N LYS A 57 12.98 10.99 -24.45
CA LYS A 57 13.83 10.27 -23.48
C LYS A 57 14.81 11.16 -22.76
N SER A 58 15.34 12.19 -23.42
CA SER A 58 16.25 13.16 -22.79
C SER A 58 15.54 14.07 -21.78
N GLN A 59 14.22 14.24 -21.88
CA GLN A 59 13.42 15.11 -21.01
C GLN A 59 12.64 14.33 -19.95
N CYS A 60 12.30 13.08 -20.21
CA CYS A 60 11.53 12.24 -19.30
C CYS A 60 12.36 11.83 -18.08
N PRO A 61 11.92 12.11 -16.83
CA PRO A 61 12.63 11.71 -15.62
C PRO A 61 12.96 10.22 -15.55
N LEU A 62 12.07 9.35 -15.97
CA LEU A 62 12.28 7.88 -15.93
C LEU A 62 13.50 7.47 -16.75
N HIS A 63 13.70 8.05 -17.94
CA HIS A 63 14.90 7.82 -18.75
C HIS A 63 16.11 8.59 -18.23
N PHE A 64 15.91 9.86 -17.91
CA PHE A 64 16.98 10.74 -17.50
C PHE A 64 17.72 10.26 -16.24
N PHE A 65 16.97 9.83 -15.22
CA PHE A 65 17.55 9.24 -14.02
C PHE A 65 18.17 7.88 -14.28
N LYS A 66 17.58 7.07 -15.17
CA LYS A 66 18.11 5.76 -15.54
C LYS A 66 19.46 5.85 -16.24
N ASP A 67 19.61 6.78 -17.17
CA ASP A 67 20.75 6.86 -18.09
C ASP A 67 21.98 7.54 -17.49
N LYS A 68 21.83 8.32 -16.40
CA LYS A 68 22.93 9.04 -15.79
C LYS A 68 23.43 8.42 -14.47
N PRO A 69 24.69 8.63 -14.10
CA PRO A 69 25.22 8.18 -12.82
C PRO A 69 24.48 8.83 -11.64
N SER A 70 24.26 8.10 -10.56
CA SER A 70 23.60 8.60 -9.34
C SER A 70 24.30 9.84 -8.76
N SER A 71 25.62 9.93 -8.89
CA SER A 71 26.41 11.08 -8.42
C SER A 71 25.97 12.41 -9.04
N THR A 72 25.35 12.40 -10.21
CA THR A 72 24.81 13.59 -10.88
C THR A 72 23.69 14.26 -10.05
N PHE A 73 22.99 13.50 -9.22
CA PHE A 73 21.74 13.90 -8.57
C PHE A 73 21.87 14.13 -7.06
N GLN A 74 23.03 13.86 -6.48
CA GLN A 74 23.23 13.87 -5.02
C GLN A 74 23.12 15.26 -4.36
N THR A 75 23.24 16.32 -5.13
CA THR A 75 23.12 17.69 -4.62
C THR A 75 21.71 18.24 -4.60
N VAL A 76 20.77 17.56 -5.27
CA VAL A 76 19.35 17.93 -5.31
C VAL A 76 18.56 17.04 -4.34
N ARG A 77 17.70 17.65 -3.56
CA ARG A 77 16.74 16.94 -2.70
C ARG A 77 15.39 16.86 -3.39
N TYR A 78 14.83 15.68 -3.43
CA TYR A 78 13.59 15.41 -4.16
C TYR A 78 12.45 15.09 -3.19
N TYR A 79 11.30 15.68 -3.42
CA TYR A 79 10.03 15.34 -2.78
C TYR A 79 8.99 15.12 -3.86
N ILE A 80 8.34 13.98 -3.84
CA ILE A 80 7.34 13.53 -4.82
C ILE A 80 6.08 13.13 -4.06
N ASP A 81 4.94 13.64 -4.47
CA ASP A 81 3.65 13.39 -3.84
C ASP A 81 2.57 13.19 -4.91
N CYS A 82 1.77 12.14 -4.80
CA CYS A 82 0.75 11.80 -5.76
C CYS A 82 -0.47 11.20 -5.05
N GLY A 83 -1.68 11.51 -5.50
CA GLY A 83 -2.90 10.88 -5.00
C GLY A 83 -3.09 9.47 -5.57
N ASP A 84 -3.70 8.56 -4.80
CA ASP A 84 -4.02 7.21 -5.25
C ASP A 84 -5.18 7.15 -6.26
N ASP A 85 -5.99 8.21 -6.32
CA ASP A 85 -7.09 8.38 -7.27
C ASP A 85 -6.71 9.20 -8.52
N GLU A 86 -5.42 9.51 -8.69
CA GLU A 86 -4.93 10.26 -9.85
C GLU A 86 -4.81 9.37 -11.08
N GLU A 87 -5.90 9.14 -11.77
CA GLU A 87 -6.04 8.35 -13.02
C GLU A 87 -4.80 7.55 -13.46
N ARG A 88 -3.83 8.20 -14.14
CA ARG A 88 -2.62 7.54 -14.70
C ARG A 88 -1.32 7.98 -14.05
N LEU A 89 -1.32 9.08 -13.31
CA LEU A 89 -0.06 9.67 -12.83
C LEU A 89 0.59 8.84 -11.72
N TYR A 90 -0.20 8.09 -10.95
CA TYR A 90 0.34 7.21 -9.90
C TYR A 90 1.37 6.21 -10.44
N ALA A 91 1.16 5.67 -11.65
CA ALA A 91 2.05 4.66 -12.22
C ALA A 91 3.44 5.23 -12.53
N GLY A 92 3.52 6.34 -13.26
CA GLY A 92 4.80 6.99 -13.58
C GLY A 92 5.53 7.51 -12.34
N ASN A 93 4.81 8.03 -11.35
CA ASN A 93 5.41 8.50 -10.10
C ASN A 93 5.93 7.34 -9.24
N GLY A 94 5.21 6.22 -9.18
CA GLY A 94 5.66 5.01 -8.50
C GLY A 94 6.89 4.37 -9.16
N GLU A 95 6.93 4.33 -10.50
CA GLU A 95 8.13 3.89 -11.23
C GLU A 95 9.34 4.81 -10.96
N LEU A 96 9.11 6.12 -10.90
CA LEU A 96 10.18 7.06 -10.55
C LEU A 96 10.72 6.79 -9.14
N HIS A 97 9.84 6.58 -8.17
CA HIS A 97 10.25 6.23 -6.81
C HIS A 97 11.07 4.92 -6.80
N SER A 98 10.61 3.84 -7.44
CA SER A 98 11.38 2.59 -7.56
C SER A 98 12.76 2.83 -8.17
N LEU A 99 12.83 3.59 -9.26
CA LEU A 99 14.09 3.92 -9.93
C LEU A 99 15.05 4.71 -9.03
N LEU A 100 14.55 5.69 -8.29
CA LEU A 100 15.37 6.50 -7.38
C LEU A 100 15.90 5.66 -6.21
N ARG A 101 15.10 4.71 -5.68
CA ARG A 101 15.54 3.73 -4.68
C ARG A 101 16.65 2.83 -5.22
N ASP A 102 16.45 2.20 -6.37
CA ASP A 102 17.43 1.30 -7.00
C ASP A 102 18.77 1.99 -7.25
N LYS A 103 18.72 3.28 -7.52
CA LYS A 103 19.92 4.12 -7.73
C LYS A 103 20.49 4.75 -6.46
N ASN A 104 19.91 4.48 -5.29
CA ASN A 104 20.30 5.11 -4.02
C ASN A 104 20.31 6.65 -4.10
N ILE A 105 19.35 7.24 -4.83
CA ILE A 105 19.14 8.68 -4.89
C ILE A 105 18.17 9.04 -3.77
N LYS A 106 18.63 9.84 -2.80
CA LYS A 106 17.82 10.23 -1.65
C LYS A 106 16.64 11.09 -2.07
N HIS A 107 15.43 10.69 -1.68
CA HIS A 107 14.18 11.37 -1.97
C HIS A 107 13.11 11.01 -0.95
N GLU A 108 12.04 11.78 -0.93
CA GLU A 108 10.81 11.53 -0.19
C GLU A 108 9.70 11.21 -1.19
N TYR A 109 8.88 10.20 -0.91
CA TYR A 109 7.75 9.83 -1.75
C TYR A 109 6.49 9.61 -0.90
N ARG A 110 5.38 10.17 -1.34
CA ARG A 110 4.08 10.05 -0.65
C ARG A 110 2.98 9.66 -1.61
N VAL A 111 2.12 8.74 -1.16
CA VAL A 111 0.82 8.50 -1.78
C VAL A 111 -0.25 8.60 -0.70
N ARG A 112 -1.22 9.48 -0.92
CA ARG A 112 -2.35 9.70 -0.02
C ARG A 112 -3.66 9.53 -0.76
N ASN A 113 -4.75 9.40 0.02
CA ASN A 113 -6.09 9.42 -0.55
C ASN A 113 -6.36 10.74 -1.26
N GLY A 114 -6.72 10.67 -2.54
CA GLY A 114 -7.17 11.82 -3.30
C GLY A 114 -6.77 11.79 -4.77
N ALA A 115 -7.29 12.77 -5.48
CA ALA A 115 -7.15 12.94 -6.92
C ALA A 115 -6.41 14.23 -7.26
N HIS A 116 -6.26 14.53 -8.53
CA HIS A 116 -5.62 15.74 -9.08
C HIS A 116 -6.42 17.02 -8.81
N THR A 117 -6.40 17.47 -7.54
CA THR A 117 -7.24 18.57 -7.07
C THR A 117 -6.49 19.56 -6.17
N ASP A 118 -6.97 20.80 -6.14
CA ASP A 118 -6.42 21.85 -5.25
C ASP A 118 -6.47 21.45 -3.77
N SER A 119 -7.51 20.72 -3.34
CA SER A 119 -7.64 20.26 -1.97
C SER A 119 -6.54 19.27 -1.60
N TYR A 120 -6.22 18.35 -2.51
CA TYR A 120 -5.13 17.42 -2.34
C TYR A 120 -3.78 18.15 -2.21
N TRP A 121 -3.48 19.07 -3.12
CA TRP A 121 -2.21 19.80 -3.10
C TRP A 121 -2.04 20.69 -1.88
N ARG A 122 -3.13 21.27 -1.35
CA ARG A 122 -3.06 22.02 -0.08
C ARG A 122 -2.63 21.16 1.10
N GLU A 123 -3.09 19.90 1.16
CA GLU A 123 -2.62 18.96 2.17
C GLU A 123 -1.15 18.60 1.93
N SER A 124 -0.76 18.30 0.69
CA SER A 124 0.61 18.00 0.31
C SER A 124 1.59 19.10 0.68
N MET A 125 1.19 20.38 0.56
CA MET A 125 2.01 21.53 0.92
C MET A 125 2.36 21.59 2.41
N LYS A 126 1.57 20.97 3.29
CA LYS A 126 1.88 20.91 4.72
C LYS A 126 3.18 20.16 5.02
N GLU A 127 3.55 19.19 4.17
CA GLU A 127 4.83 18.47 4.25
C GLU A 127 5.88 19.04 3.32
N ALA A 128 5.49 19.45 2.10
CA ALA A 128 6.42 19.99 1.11
C ALA A 128 7.12 21.29 1.58
N LEU A 129 6.41 22.19 2.27
CA LEU A 129 7.01 23.43 2.78
C LEU A 129 8.08 23.17 3.87
N PRO A 130 7.83 22.37 4.91
CA PRO A 130 8.87 21.94 5.84
C PRO A 130 10.04 21.22 5.16
N PHE A 131 9.79 20.42 4.12
CA PHE A 131 10.84 19.78 3.34
C PHE A 131 11.74 20.81 2.65
N ILE A 132 11.17 21.84 2.01
CA ILE A 132 11.92 22.93 1.39
C ILE A 132 12.78 23.66 2.43
N GLU A 133 12.19 24.08 3.55
CA GLU A 133 12.87 24.80 4.61
C GLU A 133 14.08 24.02 5.15
N ARG A 134 13.87 22.75 5.50
CA ARG A 134 14.96 21.87 5.98
C ARG A 134 16.03 21.63 4.92
N SER A 135 15.61 21.50 3.68
CA SER A 135 16.54 21.31 2.57
C SER A 135 17.49 22.50 2.41
N PHE A 136 16.99 23.72 2.51
CA PHE A 136 17.83 24.92 2.46
C PHE A 136 18.75 25.07 3.68
N LYS A 137 18.36 24.54 4.83
CA LYS A 137 19.19 24.51 6.05
C LYS A 137 20.19 23.36 6.05
N GLY A 138 20.17 22.46 5.07
CA GLY A 138 20.99 21.25 5.05
C GLY A 138 20.57 20.19 6.07
N GLU A 139 19.37 20.31 6.66
CA GLU A 139 18.82 19.39 7.64
C GLU A 139 18.17 18.18 6.98
N ASN A 140 18.16 17.03 7.69
CA ASN A 140 17.38 15.88 7.24
C ASN A 140 15.87 16.13 7.40
N TYR A 141 15.08 15.57 6.49
CA TYR A 141 13.63 15.53 6.68
C TYR A 141 13.31 14.57 7.83
N PRO A 142 12.44 14.94 8.80
CA PRO A 142 12.10 14.07 9.90
C PRO A 142 11.24 12.91 9.40
N GLN A 143 11.42 11.75 9.98
CA GLN A 143 10.51 10.65 9.77
C GLN A 143 9.11 10.97 10.32
N GLU A 144 8.11 10.22 9.86
CA GLU A 144 6.73 10.33 10.33
C GLU A 144 6.66 10.23 11.87
N THR A 145 5.78 11.04 12.46
CA THR A 145 5.45 10.86 13.88
C THR A 145 4.54 9.65 14.02
N LEU A 146 5.11 8.53 14.40
CA LEU A 146 4.38 7.29 14.58
C LEU A 146 3.48 7.33 15.82
N LYS A 147 2.33 6.66 15.71
CA LYS A 147 1.41 6.48 16.84
C LYS A 147 2.07 5.60 17.89
N LYS A 148 2.04 6.07 19.15
CA LYS A 148 2.44 5.23 20.29
C LYS A 148 1.24 4.40 20.73
N PHE A 149 1.45 3.08 20.76
CA PHE A 149 0.49 2.14 21.27
C PHE A 149 0.84 1.79 22.72
N THR A 150 -0.16 1.74 23.58
CA THR A 150 -0.04 1.16 24.92
C THR A 150 -0.17 -0.36 24.80
N GLU A 151 0.43 -1.10 25.72
CA GLU A 151 0.23 -2.56 25.77
C GLU A 151 -1.12 -2.98 26.34
N GLU A 152 -1.92 -2.02 26.77
CA GLU A 152 -3.27 -2.24 27.25
C GLU A 152 -4.16 -2.67 26.08
N LEU A 153 -4.80 -3.82 26.24
CA LEU A 153 -5.64 -4.44 25.22
C LEU A 153 -6.91 -4.98 25.90
N HIS A 154 -8.06 -4.51 25.45
CA HIS A 154 -9.37 -4.92 25.93
C HIS A 154 -9.86 -6.16 25.17
N ALA A 155 -9.09 -7.23 25.23
CA ALA A 155 -9.40 -8.48 24.57
C ALA A 155 -8.76 -9.68 25.26
N THR A 156 -9.45 -10.81 25.20
CA THR A 156 -8.95 -12.10 25.70
C THR A 156 -8.43 -12.98 24.60
N ASN A 157 -7.34 -13.71 24.90
CA ASN A 157 -6.72 -14.65 23.97
C ASN A 157 -7.31 -16.05 24.12
N LYS A 158 -7.56 -16.70 22.98
CA LYS A 158 -7.93 -18.12 22.90
C LYS A 158 -7.18 -18.77 21.73
N ASN A 159 -6.54 -19.90 21.97
CA ASN A 159 -5.90 -20.67 20.91
C ASN A 159 -6.76 -21.85 20.49
N ILE A 160 -6.87 -22.09 19.18
CA ILE A 160 -7.51 -23.26 18.59
C ILE A 160 -6.56 -23.97 17.65
N LYS A 161 -6.78 -25.26 17.44
CA LYS A 161 -6.00 -26.07 16.50
C LYS A 161 -6.80 -26.41 15.25
N VAL A 162 -6.12 -26.30 14.09
CA VAL A 162 -6.63 -26.75 12.80
C VAL A 162 -5.61 -27.72 12.23
N GLY A 163 -5.89 -29.02 12.36
CA GLY A 163 -4.88 -30.04 12.16
C GLY A 163 -3.71 -29.86 13.14
N ASN A 164 -2.51 -29.70 12.61
CA ASN A 164 -1.30 -29.44 13.41
C ASN A 164 -1.01 -27.93 13.57
N SER A 165 -1.77 -27.08 12.92
CA SER A 165 -1.56 -25.64 12.92
C SER A 165 -2.26 -24.94 14.08
N ASN A 166 -1.68 -23.85 14.59
CA ASN A 166 -2.23 -23.07 15.68
C ASN A 166 -2.84 -21.76 15.15
N ILE A 167 -4.06 -21.46 15.57
CA ILE A 167 -4.75 -20.20 15.28
C ILE A 167 -4.94 -19.45 16.58
N GLU A 168 -4.45 -18.22 16.64
CA GLU A 168 -4.55 -17.33 17.78
C GLU A 168 -5.76 -16.40 17.64
N LEU A 169 -6.77 -16.58 18.49
CA LEU A 169 -7.97 -15.75 18.50
C LEU A 169 -7.87 -14.66 19.58
N TRP A 170 -8.18 -13.41 19.20
CA TRP A 170 -8.38 -12.32 20.14
C TRP A 170 -9.82 -11.87 20.08
N LEU A 171 -10.54 -12.05 21.20
CA LEU A 171 -11.95 -11.72 21.37
C LEU A 171 -12.07 -10.47 22.24
N PRO A 172 -12.94 -9.49 21.91
CA PRO A 172 -13.17 -8.33 22.76
C PRO A 172 -13.60 -8.76 24.17
N ASP A 173 -13.28 -7.96 25.18
CA ASP A 173 -13.57 -8.31 26.60
C ASP A 173 -15.05 -8.51 26.90
N ASP A 174 -15.92 -7.83 26.12
CA ASP A 174 -17.38 -7.97 26.20
C ASP A 174 -17.94 -9.05 25.27
N TYR A 175 -17.08 -9.99 24.80
CA TYR A 175 -17.52 -11.06 23.90
C TYR A 175 -18.71 -11.83 24.47
N ASN A 176 -19.77 -11.91 23.68
CA ASN A 176 -20.98 -12.67 23.98
C ASN A 176 -21.33 -13.59 22.82
N SER A 177 -21.42 -14.89 23.08
CA SER A 177 -21.75 -15.90 22.05
C SER A 177 -23.14 -15.76 21.45
N GLU A 178 -24.01 -14.92 22.01
CA GLU A 178 -25.34 -14.62 21.44
C GLU A 178 -25.28 -13.49 20.40
N LEU A 179 -24.16 -12.78 20.30
CA LEU A 179 -23.96 -11.68 19.36
C LEU A 179 -23.11 -12.15 18.18
N THR A 180 -23.36 -11.60 16.99
CA THR A 180 -22.61 -11.91 15.78
C THR A 180 -21.41 -10.99 15.62
N TYR A 181 -20.25 -11.55 15.25
CA TYR A 181 -18.97 -10.86 15.13
C TYR A 181 -18.43 -10.94 13.71
N LYS A 182 -17.73 -9.89 13.26
CA LYS A 182 -16.86 -9.93 12.09
C LYS A 182 -15.53 -10.55 12.48
N VAL A 183 -14.89 -11.26 11.56
CA VAL A 183 -13.58 -11.87 11.80
C VAL A 183 -12.54 -11.26 10.85
N LEU A 184 -11.47 -10.71 11.41
CA LEU A 184 -10.26 -10.34 10.69
C LEU A 184 -9.30 -11.52 10.72
N TYR A 185 -9.11 -12.16 9.59
CA TYR A 185 -8.11 -13.21 9.39
C TYR A 185 -6.77 -12.56 9.10
N TYR A 186 -5.85 -12.67 10.05
CA TYR A 186 -4.51 -12.12 9.94
C TYR A 186 -3.51 -13.20 9.55
N SER A 187 -2.98 -13.12 8.34
CA SER A 187 -1.89 -14.00 7.88
C SER A 187 -0.54 -13.32 8.08
N LYS A 188 0.25 -13.87 9.01
CA LYS A 188 1.59 -13.41 9.30
C LYS A 188 2.61 -14.18 8.48
N GLY A 189 3.27 -13.49 7.54
CA GLY A 189 4.48 -13.97 6.88
C GLY A 189 5.76 -13.63 7.66
N GLU A 190 6.92 -13.97 7.11
CA GLU A 190 8.20 -13.49 7.59
C GLU A 190 8.43 -12.06 7.10
N GLY A 191 8.93 -11.18 7.94
CA GLY A 191 9.18 -9.78 7.63
C GLY A 191 10.29 -9.19 8.50
N ASN A 192 10.67 -7.95 8.22
CA ASN A 192 11.72 -7.25 8.96
C ASN A 192 11.37 -6.98 10.43
N VAL A 193 10.08 -7.01 10.76
CA VAL A 193 9.59 -6.79 12.12
C VAL A 193 8.71 -7.95 12.57
N ASP A 194 8.72 -8.22 13.87
CA ASP A 194 7.87 -9.26 14.48
C ASP A 194 6.48 -8.70 14.81
N LEU A 195 5.62 -8.63 13.81
CA LEU A 195 4.25 -8.18 13.97
C LEU A 195 3.34 -9.32 14.43
N THR A 196 3.29 -9.56 15.76
CA THR A 196 2.46 -10.62 16.35
C THR A 196 0.96 -10.30 16.23
N THR A 197 0.10 -11.33 16.33
CA THR A 197 -1.37 -11.15 16.36
C THR A 197 -1.79 -10.22 17.50
N LYS A 198 -1.13 -10.29 18.66
CA LYS A 198 -1.36 -9.37 19.78
C LYS A 198 -1.11 -7.91 19.38
N LYS A 199 -0.03 -7.61 18.66
CA LYS A 199 0.31 -6.26 18.22
C LYS A 199 -0.72 -5.71 17.23
N VAL A 200 -1.25 -6.57 16.36
CA VAL A 200 -2.37 -6.24 15.48
C VAL A 200 -3.63 -5.95 16.30
N ALA A 201 -3.93 -6.78 17.30
CA ALA A 201 -5.08 -6.56 18.20
C ALA A 201 -4.96 -5.23 18.97
N VAL A 202 -3.78 -4.90 19.49
CA VAL A 202 -3.51 -3.59 20.13
C VAL A 202 -3.75 -2.42 19.16
N ALA A 203 -3.31 -2.54 17.92
CA ALA A 203 -3.53 -1.49 16.92
C ALA A 203 -5.03 -1.31 16.57
N LEU A 204 -5.82 -2.36 16.67
CA LEU A 204 -7.23 -2.40 16.32
C LEU A 204 -8.19 -2.46 17.52
N ASP A 205 -7.69 -2.32 18.75
CA ASP A 205 -8.47 -2.51 19.97
C ASP A 205 -9.81 -1.75 19.95
N SER A 206 -9.80 -0.46 19.67
CA SER A 206 -11.03 0.34 19.57
C SER A 206 -12.01 -0.18 18.52
N LEU A 207 -11.51 -0.66 17.39
CA LEU A 207 -12.34 -1.22 16.33
C LEU A 207 -12.97 -2.55 16.76
N MET A 208 -12.21 -3.39 17.47
CA MET A 208 -12.70 -4.66 18.02
C MET A 208 -13.91 -4.44 18.93
N GLN A 209 -13.84 -3.44 19.83
CA GLN A 209 -14.91 -3.11 20.75
C GLN A 209 -16.13 -2.51 20.01
N ILE A 210 -15.92 -1.43 19.23
CA ILE A 210 -17.01 -0.66 18.60
C ILE A 210 -17.72 -1.47 17.52
N LYS A 211 -16.98 -2.32 16.76
CA LYS A 211 -17.51 -3.05 15.59
C LYS A 211 -17.72 -4.53 15.82
N ARG A 212 -17.57 -4.99 17.05
CA ARG A 212 -17.70 -6.42 17.40
C ARG A 212 -16.84 -7.28 16.47
N MET A 213 -15.53 -7.03 16.47
CA MET A 213 -14.59 -7.74 15.60
C MET A 213 -13.70 -8.67 16.40
N ILE A 214 -13.48 -9.85 15.89
CA ILE A 214 -12.52 -10.84 16.40
C ILE A 214 -11.33 -10.88 15.45
N ILE A 215 -10.12 -11.05 15.99
CA ILE A 215 -8.92 -11.26 15.18
C ILE A 215 -8.51 -12.73 15.27
N ALA A 216 -8.34 -13.37 14.13
CA ALA A 216 -7.86 -14.74 14.00
C ALA A 216 -6.50 -14.73 13.28
N GLY A 217 -5.41 -14.80 14.04
CA GLY A 217 -4.05 -14.76 13.51
C GLY A 217 -3.44 -16.14 13.33
N PHE A 218 -2.69 -16.31 12.25
CA PHE A 218 -1.96 -17.55 11.94
C PHE A 218 -0.64 -17.25 11.21
N ASN A 219 0.32 -18.16 11.35
CA ASN A 219 1.61 -18.08 10.68
C ASN A 219 1.55 -18.81 9.34
N VAL A 220 1.85 -18.11 8.23
CA VAL A 220 1.74 -18.66 6.86
C VAL A 220 2.66 -19.86 6.68
N LYS A 221 3.91 -19.80 7.15
CA LYS A 221 4.87 -20.90 7.03
C LYS A 221 4.38 -22.17 7.74
N GLU A 222 3.75 -22.00 8.91
CA GLU A 222 3.14 -23.13 9.63
C GLU A 222 1.97 -23.73 8.83
N MET A 223 1.13 -22.89 8.20
CA MET A 223 0.02 -23.36 7.36
C MET A 223 0.50 -24.14 6.15
N ILE A 224 1.52 -23.65 5.45
CA ILE A 224 2.12 -24.32 4.29
C ILE A 224 2.74 -25.66 4.71
N LEU A 225 3.55 -25.69 5.77
CA LEU A 225 4.19 -26.90 6.24
C LEU A 225 3.19 -27.99 6.69
N ASN A 226 2.05 -27.60 7.22
CA ASN A 226 0.99 -28.52 7.69
C ASN A 226 -0.11 -28.76 6.65
N GLU A 227 0.04 -28.24 5.43
CA GLU A 227 -0.94 -28.34 4.35
C GLU A 227 -2.35 -27.86 4.77
N THR A 228 -2.39 -26.87 5.70
CA THR A 228 -3.63 -26.31 6.22
C THR A 228 -4.14 -25.24 5.24
N ASN A 229 -5.33 -25.43 4.69
CA ASN A 229 -5.94 -24.45 3.79
C ASN A 229 -6.84 -23.44 4.53
N PHE A 230 -7.15 -22.34 3.86
CA PHE A 230 -7.94 -21.25 4.45
C PHE A 230 -9.39 -21.68 4.78
N SER A 231 -9.97 -22.60 4.02
CA SER A 231 -11.32 -23.13 4.31
C SER A 231 -11.34 -23.85 5.67
N ALA A 232 -10.35 -24.68 5.96
CA ALA A 232 -10.25 -25.35 7.26
C ALA A 232 -10.08 -24.35 8.42
N ILE A 233 -9.34 -23.24 8.18
CA ILE A 233 -9.20 -22.17 9.17
C ILE A 233 -10.54 -21.48 9.41
N THR A 234 -11.24 -21.05 8.36
CA THR A 234 -12.53 -20.38 8.50
C THR A 234 -13.57 -21.27 9.18
N ASP A 235 -13.67 -22.54 8.79
CA ASP A 235 -14.61 -23.50 9.39
C ASP A 235 -14.37 -23.68 10.90
N ALA A 236 -13.10 -23.78 11.31
CA ALA A 236 -12.74 -23.94 12.72
C ALA A 236 -12.99 -22.66 13.54
N VAL A 237 -12.65 -21.49 12.99
CA VAL A 237 -12.88 -20.18 13.64
C VAL A 237 -14.39 -19.94 13.76
N GLU A 238 -15.13 -20.04 12.67
CA GLU A 238 -16.57 -19.77 12.61
C GLU A 238 -17.40 -20.73 13.50
N LYS A 239 -16.92 -21.96 13.67
CA LYS A 239 -17.49 -22.91 14.63
C LYS A 239 -17.18 -22.55 16.10
N THR A 240 -16.05 -21.87 16.33
CA THR A 240 -15.58 -21.55 17.69
C THR A 240 -16.19 -20.25 18.21
N VAL A 241 -16.45 -19.29 17.34
CA VAL A 241 -17.04 -17.99 17.66
C VAL A 241 -18.33 -17.79 16.88
N HIS A 242 -19.26 -17.00 17.44
CA HIS A 242 -20.52 -16.73 16.78
C HIS A 242 -20.31 -15.70 15.66
N THR A 243 -20.33 -16.17 14.41
CA THR A 243 -20.23 -15.36 13.20
C THR A 243 -21.07 -15.97 12.08
N GLU A 244 -21.25 -15.24 10.99
CA GLU A 244 -21.92 -15.74 9.80
C GLU A 244 -20.90 -16.22 8.76
N SER A 245 -21.16 -17.39 8.16
CA SER A 245 -20.29 -17.98 7.13
C SER A 245 -20.50 -17.33 5.76
N ASN A 246 -20.31 -16.01 5.69
CA ASN A 246 -20.38 -15.26 4.43
C ASN A 246 -19.29 -14.19 4.32
N ALA A 247 -19.07 -13.68 3.10
CA ALA A 247 -17.99 -12.73 2.82
C ALA A 247 -18.10 -11.42 3.62
N ASP A 248 -19.31 -10.95 3.92
CA ASP A 248 -19.52 -9.66 4.61
C ASP A 248 -19.02 -9.68 6.06
N PHE A 249 -18.79 -10.87 6.62
CA PHE A 249 -18.25 -11.06 7.96
C PHE A 249 -16.75 -11.39 7.98
N ARG A 250 -16.11 -11.56 6.80
CA ARG A 250 -14.69 -11.90 6.70
C ARG A 250 -13.87 -10.73 6.19
N LEU A 251 -12.85 -10.36 6.94
CA LEU A 251 -11.82 -9.42 6.56
C LEU A 251 -10.48 -10.16 6.51
N GLY A 252 -9.59 -9.79 5.60
CA GLY A 252 -8.25 -10.34 5.49
C GLY A 252 -7.20 -9.27 5.71
N LEU A 253 -6.18 -9.56 6.51
CA LEU A 253 -4.98 -8.74 6.67
C LEU A 253 -3.77 -9.62 6.45
N THR A 254 -2.83 -9.15 5.65
CA THR A 254 -1.58 -9.85 5.39
C THR A 254 -0.38 -8.95 5.64
N TYR A 255 0.71 -9.53 6.11
CA TYR A 255 1.97 -8.86 6.40
C TYR A 255 3.17 -9.76 6.09
N GLY A 256 4.23 -9.18 5.51
CA GLY A 256 5.51 -9.86 5.28
C GLY A 256 5.55 -10.74 4.04
N SER A 257 6.54 -11.64 3.97
CA SER A 257 6.70 -12.59 2.88
C SER A 257 5.59 -13.65 2.87
N GLU A 258 5.39 -14.30 1.71
CA GLU A 258 4.32 -15.31 1.53
C GLU A 258 2.92 -14.77 1.84
N ALA A 259 2.78 -13.44 1.83
CA ALA A 259 1.52 -12.77 2.09
C ALA A 259 0.43 -13.13 1.09
N ASP A 260 0.82 -13.57 -0.09
CA ASP A 260 -0.07 -14.10 -1.13
C ASP A 260 -0.82 -15.39 -0.72
N TYR A 261 -0.42 -16.05 0.37
CA TYR A 261 -1.15 -17.21 0.89
C TYR A 261 -2.63 -16.89 1.12
N LEU A 262 -2.94 -15.88 1.95
CA LEU A 262 -4.32 -15.48 2.21
C LEU A 262 -5.00 -14.98 0.94
N TYR A 263 -4.30 -14.20 0.13
CA TYR A 263 -4.79 -13.68 -1.12
C TYR A 263 -5.18 -14.83 -2.08
N ASN A 264 -4.30 -15.79 -2.31
CA ASN A 264 -4.53 -16.90 -3.24
C ASN A 264 -5.55 -17.92 -2.70
N GLN A 265 -5.59 -18.12 -1.37
CA GLN A 265 -6.54 -19.03 -0.74
C GLN A 265 -7.98 -18.48 -0.70
N SER A 266 -8.20 -17.20 -0.98
CA SER A 266 -9.54 -16.60 -1.04
C SER A 266 -10.14 -16.57 -2.45
N THR A 267 -9.58 -17.34 -3.39
CA THR A 267 -10.02 -17.41 -4.81
C THR A 267 -10.87 -18.64 -5.11
N GLY A 268 -11.61 -18.61 -6.20
CA GLY A 268 -12.42 -19.74 -6.69
C GLY A 268 -13.53 -20.12 -5.73
N ASN A 269 -13.57 -21.39 -5.29
CA ASN A 269 -14.57 -21.92 -4.35
C ASN A 269 -14.18 -21.74 -2.88
N ALA A 270 -13.08 -21.06 -2.59
CA ALA A 270 -12.63 -20.79 -1.23
C ALA A 270 -13.52 -19.74 -0.53
N PRO A 271 -13.48 -19.66 0.81
CA PRO A 271 -14.21 -18.64 1.56
C PRO A 271 -13.86 -17.24 1.10
N ALA A 272 -14.83 -16.52 0.52
CA ALA A 272 -14.62 -15.16 0.04
C ALA A 272 -14.36 -14.19 1.20
N ILE A 273 -13.52 -13.19 0.97
CA ILE A 273 -13.19 -12.09 1.89
C ILE A 273 -13.75 -10.79 1.31
N ASN A 274 -14.41 -9.97 2.15
CA ASN A 274 -15.01 -8.72 1.70
C ASN A 274 -13.98 -7.58 1.61
N PHE A 275 -13.08 -7.49 2.61
CA PHE A 275 -12.02 -6.48 2.68
C PHE A 275 -10.67 -7.17 2.75
N PHE A 276 -9.75 -6.74 1.90
CA PHE A 276 -8.38 -7.25 1.89
C PHE A 276 -7.39 -6.12 2.16
N PHE A 277 -6.58 -6.30 3.18
CA PHE A 277 -5.57 -5.35 3.63
C PHE A 277 -4.18 -5.97 3.46
N ALA A 278 -3.25 -5.18 2.95
CA ALA A 278 -1.84 -5.57 2.87
C ALA A 278 -0.98 -4.45 3.47
N GLU A 279 -0.20 -4.80 4.47
CA GLU A 279 0.78 -3.93 5.12
C GLU A 279 2.17 -4.53 4.90
N ASP A 280 3.06 -3.81 4.23
CA ASP A 280 4.42 -4.25 3.88
C ASP A 280 4.48 -5.73 3.47
N ALA A 281 3.64 -6.10 2.50
CA ALA A 281 3.39 -7.48 2.13
C ALA A 281 4.01 -7.84 0.78
N ASP A 282 4.64 -9.02 0.69
CA ASP A 282 5.12 -9.57 -0.56
C ASP A 282 4.02 -10.42 -1.21
N ILE A 283 3.40 -9.88 -2.27
CA ILE A 283 2.33 -10.53 -3.03
C ILE A 283 2.78 -10.66 -4.49
N ILE A 284 3.24 -11.86 -4.86
CA ILE A 284 3.89 -12.11 -6.15
C ILE A 284 2.89 -12.53 -7.22
N ASN A 285 1.83 -13.26 -6.86
CA ASN A 285 0.90 -13.86 -7.82
C ASN A 285 -0.49 -13.23 -7.71
N LEU A 286 -0.80 -12.32 -8.61
CA LEU A 286 -2.15 -11.77 -8.78
C LEU A 286 -3.01 -12.78 -9.57
N SER A 287 -3.89 -13.50 -8.90
CA SER A 287 -4.96 -14.19 -9.57
C SER A 287 -6.05 -13.17 -9.96
N ALA A 288 -6.38 -13.10 -11.26
CA ALA A 288 -7.47 -12.24 -11.76
C ALA A 288 -8.86 -12.62 -11.19
N GLU A 289 -8.95 -13.74 -10.49
CA GLU A 289 -10.19 -14.26 -9.88
C GLU A 289 -10.39 -13.80 -8.44
N ASN A 290 -9.41 -13.08 -7.85
CA ASN A 290 -9.55 -12.58 -6.49
C ASN A 290 -10.49 -11.37 -6.47
N ARG A 291 -11.58 -11.49 -5.73
CA ARG A 291 -12.70 -10.54 -5.72
C ARG A 291 -13.04 -10.10 -4.30
N ALA A 292 -12.04 -9.67 -3.53
CA ALA A 292 -12.37 -8.81 -2.41
C ALA A 292 -13.11 -7.59 -2.96
N LYS A 293 -14.14 -7.12 -2.26
CA LYS A 293 -14.92 -5.97 -2.71
C LYS A 293 -14.14 -4.66 -2.55
N ILE A 294 -13.18 -4.63 -1.62
CA ILE A 294 -12.40 -3.45 -1.30
C ILE A 294 -10.98 -3.87 -0.89
N TYR A 295 -9.99 -3.14 -1.39
CA TYR A 295 -8.58 -3.31 -1.06
C TYR A 295 -8.03 -2.07 -0.37
N TYR A 296 -7.16 -2.28 0.61
CA TYR A 296 -6.37 -1.22 1.23
C TYR A 296 -4.92 -1.70 1.33
N LEU A 297 -4.03 -0.94 0.72
CA LEU A 297 -2.60 -1.25 0.63
C LEU A 297 -1.83 -0.14 1.35
N ASP A 298 -0.96 -0.51 2.27
CA ASP A 298 -0.13 0.43 3.03
C ASP A 298 1.33 -0.02 3.02
N ILE A 299 2.24 0.92 2.84
CA ILE A 299 3.68 0.71 2.83
C ILE A 299 4.39 2.00 3.19
N THR A 300 5.61 1.93 3.71
CA THR A 300 6.48 3.10 3.83
C THR A 300 7.29 3.32 2.56
N ASP A 301 7.73 4.53 2.30
CA ASP A 301 8.55 4.86 1.11
C ASP A 301 9.94 4.18 1.14
N GLU A 302 10.40 3.75 2.30
CA GLU A 302 11.59 2.91 2.48
C GLU A 302 11.24 1.42 2.72
N GLY A 303 9.96 1.04 2.60
CA GLY A 303 9.45 -0.32 2.84
C GLY A 303 10.09 -1.37 1.95
N SER A 304 10.40 -2.54 2.51
CA SER A 304 11.13 -3.61 1.82
C SER A 304 10.32 -4.22 0.67
N ASN A 305 9.01 -4.31 0.83
CA ASN A 305 8.10 -4.91 -0.15
C ASN A 305 7.40 -3.86 -1.04
N TYR A 306 7.97 -2.64 -1.15
CA TYR A 306 7.37 -1.57 -1.94
C TYR A 306 7.01 -2.01 -3.37
N ASN A 307 7.92 -2.66 -4.08
CA ASN A 307 7.68 -3.07 -5.47
C ASN A 307 6.54 -4.09 -5.60
N SER A 308 6.39 -4.99 -4.63
CA SER A 308 5.28 -5.97 -4.59
C SER A 308 3.94 -5.27 -4.37
N ILE A 309 3.85 -4.39 -3.37
CA ILE A 309 2.64 -3.60 -3.08
C ILE A 309 2.29 -2.68 -4.25
N PHE A 310 3.27 -2.01 -4.84
CA PHE A 310 3.06 -1.14 -6.00
C PHE A 310 2.57 -1.93 -7.24
N THR A 311 3.12 -3.13 -7.48
CA THR A 311 2.67 -4.02 -8.56
C THR A 311 1.23 -4.47 -8.33
N LEU A 312 0.88 -4.85 -7.08
CA LEU A 312 -0.49 -5.20 -6.71
C LEU A 312 -1.44 -4.02 -6.94
N PHE A 313 -1.06 -2.81 -6.50
CA PHE A 313 -1.86 -1.60 -6.72
C PHE A 313 -2.14 -1.35 -8.21
N ASN A 314 -1.10 -1.39 -9.04
CA ASN A 314 -1.24 -1.21 -10.50
C ASN A 314 -2.16 -2.27 -11.12
N GLY A 315 -2.03 -3.53 -10.70
CA GLY A 315 -2.89 -4.62 -11.18
C GLY A 315 -4.36 -4.42 -10.78
N LEU A 316 -4.62 -4.03 -9.53
CA LEU A 316 -5.96 -3.75 -9.03
C LEU A 316 -6.59 -2.54 -9.74
N ARG A 317 -5.84 -1.47 -9.94
CA ARG A 317 -6.30 -0.28 -10.71
C ARG A 317 -6.59 -0.63 -12.16
N GLY A 318 -5.74 -1.45 -12.80
CA GLY A 318 -5.95 -1.93 -14.16
C GLY A 318 -7.19 -2.82 -14.30
N ALA A 319 -7.59 -3.52 -13.23
CA ALA A 319 -8.80 -4.32 -13.14
C ALA A 319 -10.04 -3.52 -12.64
N GLU A 320 -9.91 -2.21 -12.49
CA GLU A 320 -10.96 -1.31 -11.97
C GLU A 320 -11.48 -1.72 -10.58
N ALA A 321 -10.64 -2.39 -9.78
CA ALA A 321 -10.99 -2.80 -8.43
C ALA A 321 -10.99 -1.58 -7.48
N PRO A 322 -11.95 -1.51 -6.52
CA PRO A 322 -11.91 -0.48 -5.48
C PRO A 322 -10.69 -0.67 -4.58
N VAL A 323 -9.68 0.17 -4.75
CA VAL A 323 -8.42 0.09 -4.00
C VAL A 323 -8.04 1.44 -3.43
N GLN A 324 -7.59 1.42 -2.18
CA GLN A 324 -6.91 2.53 -1.51
C GLN A 324 -5.43 2.18 -1.37
N TYR A 325 -4.55 3.13 -1.63
CA TYR A 325 -3.11 2.92 -1.56
C TYR A 325 -2.43 4.05 -0.79
N ARG A 326 -1.54 3.68 0.11
CA ARG A 326 -0.79 4.63 0.95
C ARG A 326 0.70 4.32 0.87
N VAL A 327 1.47 5.38 0.62
CA VAL A 327 2.92 5.36 0.85
C VAL A 327 3.23 6.42 1.88
N ARG A 328 3.66 5.96 3.06
CA ARG A 328 3.96 6.80 4.22
C ARG A 328 5.46 7.06 4.30
N ASN A 329 5.84 8.08 5.06
CA ASN A 329 7.23 8.43 5.31
C ASN A 329 7.87 7.46 6.29
N GLY A 330 9.01 6.90 5.96
CA GLY A 330 9.92 6.30 6.93
C GLY A 330 10.31 4.84 6.67
N LEU A 331 11.01 4.30 7.66
CA LEU A 331 11.54 2.94 7.66
C LEU A 331 10.49 1.93 8.12
N ASP A 332 10.67 0.69 7.68
CA ASP A 332 9.97 -0.45 8.25
C ASP A 332 10.32 -0.59 9.72
N SER A 333 9.31 -0.51 10.55
CA SER A 333 9.40 -0.76 11.99
C SER A 333 8.08 -1.32 12.50
N GLU A 334 8.14 -1.99 13.64
CA GLU A 334 6.93 -2.48 14.30
C GLU A 334 5.91 -1.37 14.53
N GLN A 335 6.36 -0.22 14.99
CA GLN A 335 5.50 0.93 15.25
C GLN A 335 4.94 1.53 13.95
N SER A 336 5.70 1.51 12.87
CA SER A 336 5.23 1.92 11.56
C SER A 336 4.14 0.98 11.05
N ALA A 337 4.36 -0.32 11.07
CA ALA A 337 3.37 -1.31 10.67
C ALA A 337 2.09 -1.22 11.51
N GLN A 338 2.20 -1.09 12.83
CA GLN A 338 1.02 -0.86 13.68
C GLN A 338 0.31 0.46 13.36
N THR A 339 1.04 1.51 12.99
CA THR A 339 0.47 2.79 12.57
C THR A 339 -0.31 2.66 11.25
N GLY A 340 0.20 1.91 10.27
CA GLY A 340 -0.49 1.57 9.03
C GLY A 340 -1.78 0.81 9.30
N ILE A 341 -1.70 -0.27 10.09
CA ILE A 341 -2.87 -1.06 10.51
C ILE A 341 -3.90 -0.21 11.26
N TYR A 342 -3.45 0.66 12.15
CA TYR A 342 -4.36 1.60 12.83
C TYR A 342 -5.03 2.56 11.86
N SER A 343 -4.31 3.07 10.87
CA SER A 343 -4.85 4.00 9.87
C SER A 343 -5.93 3.35 9.02
N MET A 344 -5.76 2.06 8.65
CA MET A 344 -6.81 1.33 7.93
C MET A 344 -8.07 1.11 8.78
N SER A 345 -7.96 1.11 10.12
CA SER A 345 -9.11 0.95 11.00
C SER A 345 -10.19 2.03 10.82
N TYR A 346 -9.78 3.26 10.51
CA TYR A 346 -10.71 4.35 10.18
C TYR A 346 -11.45 4.04 8.88
N TYR A 347 -10.73 3.59 7.86
CA TYR A 347 -11.32 3.24 6.59
C TYR A 347 -12.32 2.07 6.72
N ILE A 348 -11.95 1.01 7.45
CA ILE A 348 -12.86 -0.09 7.78
C ILE A 348 -14.09 0.45 8.52
N GLY A 349 -13.89 1.27 9.55
CA GLY A 349 -14.94 1.86 10.36
C GLY A 349 -15.99 2.59 9.51
N GLU A 350 -15.55 3.43 8.58
CA GLU A 350 -16.42 4.16 7.66
C GLU A 350 -17.20 3.23 6.72
N GLN A 351 -16.55 2.22 6.16
CA GLN A 351 -17.20 1.27 5.23
C GLN A 351 -18.21 0.36 5.93
N LEU A 352 -17.97 0.01 7.20
CA LEU A 352 -18.89 -0.80 8.01
C LEU A 352 -20.10 -0.02 8.55
N ILE A 353 -20.06 1.33 8.53
CA ILE A 353 -21.19 2.18 8.91
C ILE A 353 -22.17 2.36 7.75
N LYS A 354 -21.71 2.30 6.52
CA LYS A 354 -22.53 2.54 5.31
C LYS A 354 -23.47 1.39 4.95
N LYS A 355 -23.53 0.34 5.74
CA LYS A 355 -24.46 -0.79 5.63
C LYS A 355 -25.31 -0.95 6.89
#